data_904b6e20bf921b1775e8a540f83fa9f8
#
_entry.id   904b6e20bf921b1775e8a540f83fa9f8
#
_cell.length_a   1.000
_cell.length_b   1.000
_cell.length_c   1.000
_cell.angle_alpha   90.00
_cell.angle_beta   90.00
_cell.angle_gamma   90.00
#
_symmetry.space_group_name_H-M   'P 1'
#
loop_
_entity.id
_entity.type
_entity.pdbx_description
1 polymer ?
#
loop_
_entity_poly.entity_id
_entity_poly.type
_entity_poly.pdbx_seq_one_letter_code
_entity_poly.pdbx_strand_id
1 'polypeptide(L)'
;MFAYYCWRLGFDCVELNGSFYHMPSAKSLASLASRSPEGFGFMVKVNQAFTHNRFAATPERFQQFLGALQPLADSGKLRGLLAQFPPDFLPTPKATGWLRHLRDRFAPYPLYLEFRHRQWDAPRVIQHLRKEEIGYCITDLPRLPPLPTFVPAATTDTAYVRLHGRNREWRRPSTSRYDYAYSDFELTGVIARLRSMSPSPGEVYVFFNNCYSGRAVRSAKRFQELLLRQLALA
;
A
#
# COMPACT_ATOMS: atom_id res chain seq x y z
N MET A 1 -10.00 7.65 -18.60
CA MET A 1 -8.94 7.87 -17.59
C MET A 1 -8.16 6.60 -17.28
N PHE A 2 -8.79 5.45 -16.91
CA PHE A 2 -8.08 4.21 -16.59
C PHE A 2 -7.23 3.65 -17.75
N ALA A 3 -7.75 3.59 -18.99
CA ALA A 3 -6.98 3.18 -20.16
C ALA A 3 -5.73 4.06 -20.39
N TYR A 4 -5.85 5.39 -20.19
CA TYR A 4 -4.69 6.28 -20.26
C TYR A 4 -3.62 5.93 -19.20
N TYR A 5 -4.05 5.60 -17.98
CA TYR A 5 -3.15 5.18 -16.90
C TYR A 5 -2.36 3.93 -17.28
N CYS A 6 -3.05 2.89 -17.79
CA CYS A 6 -2.41 1.63 -18.15
C CYS A 6 -1.53 1.75 -19.39
N TRP A 7 -2.05 2.37 -20.48
CA TRP A 7 -1.45 2.29 -21.80
C TRP A 7 -0.53 3.46 -22.16
N ARG A 8 -0.76 4.64 -21.56
CA ARG A 8 0.04 5.83 -21.88
C ARG A 8 1.06 6.16 -20.80
N LEU A 9 0.72 5.95 -19.52
CA LEU A 9 1.66 6.19 -18.44
C LEU A 9 2.62 5.02 -18.22
N GLY A 10 2.31 3.81 -18.72
CA GLY A 10 3.18 2.64 -18.62
C GLY A 10 3.42 2.21 -17.17
N PHE A 11 2.40 2.35 -16.31
CA PHE A 11 2.40 1.74 -14.99
C PHE A 11 1.84 0.32 -15.10
N ASP A 12 2.38 -0.59 -14.32
CA ASP A 12 2.06 -2.02 -14.29
C ASP A 12 1.14 -2.42 -13.14
N CYS A 13 0.88 -1.49 -12.22
CA CYS A 13 0.04 -1.73 -11.05
C CYS A 13 -0.73 -0.48 -10.63
N VAL A 14 -1.90 -0.70 -10.00
CA VAL A 14 -2.70 0.36 -9.38
C VAL A 14 -3.22 -0.04 -8.01
N GLU A 15 -3.26 0.92 -7.09
CA GLU A 15 -3.90 0.76 -5.78
C GLU A 15 -5.33 1.32 -5.82
N LEU A 16 -6.32 0.47 -5.55
CA LEU A 16 -7.73 0.85 -5.50
C LEU A 16 -8.11 1.32 -4.10
N ASN A 17 -8.23 2.62 -3.92
CA ASN A 17 -8.55 3.25 -2.63
C ASN A 17 -10.06 3.45 -2.38
N GLY A 18 -10.90 3.44 -3.41
CA GLY A 18 -12.34 3.63 -3.30
C GLY A 18 -13.04 2.56 -2.46
N SER A 19 -12.51 1.34 -2.47
CA SER A 19 -12.99 0.21 -1.65
C SER A 19 -12.91 0.43 -0.14
N PHE A 20 -12.08 1.37 0.32
CA PHE A 20 -12.03 1.79 1.72
C PHE A 20 -13.33 2.44 2.18
N TYR A 21 -13.92 3.29 1.36
CA TYR A 21 -15.14 4.05 1.69
C TYR A 21 -16.40 3.27 1.39
N HIS A 22 -16.43 2.51 0.29
CA HIS A 22 -17.57 1.75 -0.19
C HIS A 22 -17.15 0.32 -0.50
N MET A 23 -18.01 -0.65 -0.14
CA MET A 23 -17.77 -2.03 -0.57
C MET A 23 -17.65 -2.08 -2.09
N PRO A 24 -16.60 -2.69 -2.65
CA PRO A 24 -16.44 -2.79 -4.09
C PRO A 24 -17.54 -3.67 -4.69
N SER A 25 -17.85 -3.49 -5.97
CA SER A 25 -18.73 -4.39 -6.68
C SER A 25 -17.96 -5.30 -7.62
N ALA A 26 -18.32 -6.58 -7.68
CA ALA A 26 -17.69 -7.54 -8.59
C ALA A 26 -17.77 -7.07 -10.06
N LYS A 27 -18.91 -6.47 -10.47
CA LYS A 27 -19.09 -5.89 -11.83
C LYS A 27 -18.06 -4.80 -12.14
N SER A 28 -17.80 -3.90 -11.19
CA SER A 28 -16.82 -2.82 -11.37
C SER A 28 -15.40 -3.37 -11.46
N LEU A 29 -15.04 -4.34 -10.61
CA LEU A 29 -13.72 -4.97 -10.63
C LEU A 29 -13.51 -5.84 -11.88
N ALA A 30 -14.53 -6.58 -12.35
CA ALA A 30 -14.51 -7.28 -13.63
C ALA A 30 -14.24 -6.33 -14.80
N SER A 31 -14.91 -5.17 -14.82
CA SER A 31 -14.67 -4.14 -15.83
C SER A 31 -13.26 -3.55 -15.78
N LEU A 32 -12.65 -3.43 -14.61
CA LEU A 32 -11.24 -3.01 -14.50
C LEU A 32 -10.29 -4.10 -15.00
N ALA A 33 -10.54 -5.36 -14.61
CA ALA A 33 -9.76 -6.51 -15.05
C ALA A 33 -9.73 -6.65 -16.56
N SER A 34 -10.91 -6.57 -17.23
CA SER A 34 -11.02 -6.73 -18.67
C SER A 34 -10.39 -5.60 -19.48
N ARG A 35 -10.31 -4.39 -18.93
CA ARG A 35 -9.75 -3.20 -19.58
C ARG A 35 -8.27 -2.94 -19.27
N SER A 36 -7.66 -3.75 -18.40
CA SER A 36 -6.24 -3.64 -18.09
C SER A 36 -5.39 -4.57 -18.95
N PRO A 37 -4.12 -4.25 -19.22
CA PRO A 37 -3.20 -5.14 -19.92
C PRO A 37 -3.05 -6.50 -19.22
N GLU A 38 -2.58 -7.48 -19.96
CA GLU A 38 -2.08 -8.72 -19.37
C GLU A 38 -0.94 -8.40 -18.39
N GLY A 39 -0.85 -9.13 -17.28
CA GLY A 39 0.16 -8.89 -16.23
C GLY A 39 -0.09 -7.68 -15.34
N PHE A 40 -1.04 -6.79 -15.69
CA PHE A 40 -1.34 -5.62 -14.87
C PHE A 40 -1.87 -6.00 -13.48
N GLY A 41 -1.33 -5.39 -12.42
CA GLY A 41 -1.63 -5.69 -11.03
C GLY A 41 -2.64 -4.73 -10.38
N PHE A 42 -3.46 -5.27 -9.48
CA PHE A 42 -4.33 -4.49 -8.60
C PHE A 42 -4.02 -4.79 -7.15
N MET A 43 -3.69 -3.74 -6.39
CA MET A 43 -3.74 -3.76 -4.94
C MET A 43 -5.06 -3.16 -4.48
N VAL A 44 -5.78 -3.83 -3.59
CA VAL A 44 -7.08 -3.36 -3.14
C VAL A 44 -7.03 -2.97 -1.67
N LYS A 45 -7.31 -1.70 -1.37
CA LYS A 45 -7.40 -1.25 0.01
C LYS A 45 -8.67 -1.81 0.64
N VAL A 46 -8.54 -2.50 1.78
CA VAL A 46 -9.67 -3.08 2.48
C VAL A 46 -10.63 -2.03 3.01
N ASN A 47 -11.91 -2.39 3.14
CA ASN A 47 -12.93 -1.47 3.63
C ASN A 47 -12.64 -1.02 5.08
N GLN A 48 -13.00 0.21 5.41
CA GLN A 48 -12.81 0.80 6.74
C GLN A 48 -13.45 -0.02 7.88
N ALA A 49 -14.46 -0.83 7.57
CA ALA A 49 -15.08 -1.75 8.52
C ALA A 49 -14.06 -2.74 9.12
N PHE A 50 -12.99 -3.07 8.42
CA PHE A 50 -11.97 -4.01 8.88
C PHE A 50 -10.81 -3.34 9.64
N THR A 51 -10.66 -2.03 9.54
CA THR A 51 -9.51 -1.30 10.11
C THR A 51 -9.90 -0.21 11.08
N HIS A 52 -10.84 0.68 10.73
CA HIS A 52 -11.27 1.83 11.52
C HIS A 52 -12.49 1.51 12.38
N ASN A 53 -13.52 0.91 11.80
CA ASN A 53 -14.76 0.52 12.49
C ASN A 53 -14.83 -1.00 12.65
N ARG A 54 -13.92 -1.58 13.42
CA ARG A 54 -13.74 -3.03 13.58
C ARG A 54 -14.97 -3.76 14.17
N PHE A 55 -15.87 -3.06 14.84
CA PHE A 55 -17.14 -3.62 15.30
C PHE A 55 -18.08 -3.96 14.13
N ALA A 56 -17.91 -3.33 12.98
CA ALA A 56 -18.67 -3.62 11.78
C ALA A 56 -18.09 -4.76 10.93
N ALA A 57 -16.99 -5.40 11.34
CA ALA A 57 -16.34 -6.49 10.62
C ALA A 57 -17.05 -7.83 10.85
N THR A 58 -18.27 -7.97 10.33
CA THR A 58 -19.05 -9.21 10.44
C THR A 58 -18.61 -10.25 9.40
N PRO A 59 -18.91 -11.56 9.61
CA PRO A 59 -18.63 -12.61 8.63
C PRO A 59 -19.19 -12.30 7.24
N GLU A 60 -20.42 -11.76 7.18
CA GLU A 60 -21.11 -11.41 5.93
C GLU A 60 -20.34 -10.31 5.18
N ARG A 61 -19.78 -9.33 5.88
CA ARG A 61 -18.96 -8.28 5.27
C ARG A 61 -17.66 -8.81 4.71
N PHE A 62 -17.02 -9.78 5.37
CA PHE A 62 -15.87 -10.47 4.81
C PHE A 62 -16.24 -11.22 3.52
N GLN A 63 -17.34 -11.98 3.55
CA GLN A 63 -17.84 -12.70 2.37
C GLN A 63 -18.17 -11.74 1.22
N GLN A 64 -18.87 -10.65 1.50
CA GLN A 64 -19.19 -9.62 0.51
C GLN A 64 -17.93 -9.01 -0.10
N PHE A 65 -16.95 -8.65 0.72
CA PHE A 65 -15.70 -8.06 0.25
C PHE A 65 -14.91 -9.05 -0.61
N LEU A 66 -14.71 -10.27 -0.12
CA LEU A 66 -13.98 -11.33 -0.83
C LEU A 66 -14.68 -11.73 -2.14
N GLY A 67 -16.01 -11.89 -2.12
CA GLY A 67 -16.79 -12.19 -3.33
C GLY A 67 -16.67 -11.08 -4.39
N ALA A 68 -16.56 -9.83 -3.96
CA ALA A 68 -16.36 -8.72 -4.90
C ALA A 68 -14.96 -8.75 -5.56
N LEU A 69 -13.95 -9.31 -4.90
CA LEU A 69 -12.57 -9.42 -5.43
C LEU A 69 -12.41 -10.54 -6.46
N GLN A 70 -13.34 -11.49 -6.51
CA GLN A 70 -13.22 -12.70 -7.32
C GLN A 70 -12.82 -12.44 -8.79
N PRO A 71 -13.40 -11.43 -9.51
CA PRO A 71 -13.00 -11.18 -10.89
C PRO A 71 -11.52 -10.77 -11.07
N LEU A 72 -10.94 -10.08 -10.09
CA LEU A 72 -9.50 -9.76 -10.10
C LEU A 72 -8.64 -11.00 -9.79
N ALA A 73 -9.11 -11.84 -8.89
CA ALA A 73 -8.43 -13.09 -8.53
C ALA A 73 -8.45 -14.08 -9.71
N ASP A 74 -9.61 -14.33 -10.31
CA ASP A 74 -9.78 -15.25 -11.44
C ASP A 74 -8.96 -14.83 -12.67
N SER A 75 -8.78 -13.51 -12.86
CA SER A 75 -7.92 -12.99 -13.94
C SER A 75 -6.43 -12.99 -13.60
N GLY A 76 -6.02 -13.46 -12.40
CA GLY A 76 -4.64 -13.43 -11.94
C GLY A 76 -4.08 -12.02 -11.71
N LYS A 77 -4.96 -11.00 -11.59
CA LYS A 77 -4.55 -9.60 -11.48
C LYS A 77 -4.61 -9.04 -10.06
N LEU A 78 -5.19 -9.76 -9.10
CA LEU A 78 -5.16 -9.35 -7.69
C LEU A 78 -3.78 -9.65 -7.09
N ARG A 79 -3.02 -8.59 -6.77
CA ARG A 79 -1.65 -8.71 -6.19
C ARG A 79 -1.65 -8.68 -4.67
N GLY A 80 -2.72 -8.23 -4.04
CA GLY A 80 -2.86 -8.24 -2.59
C GLY A 80 -3.81 -7.19 -2.05
N LEU A 81 -3.93 -7.18 -0.73
CA LEU A 81 -4.82 -6.34 0.04
C LEU A 81 -4.04 -5.39 0.94
N LEU A 82 -4.44 -4.13 0.99
CA LEU A 82 -3.85 -3.15 1.90
C LEU A 82 -4.82 -2.86 3.05
N ALA A 83 -4.45 -3.19 4.28
CA ALA A 83 -5.16 -2.78 5.49
C ALA A 83 -4.43 -1.61 6.17
N GLN A 84 -4.95 -0.39 6.01
CA GLN A 84 -4.40 0.79 6.67
C GLN A 84 -5.16 1.08 7.95
N PHE A 85 -4.43 1.17 9.07
CA PHE A 85 -4.97 1.44 10.40
C PHE A 85 -4.89 2.92 10.79
N PRO A 86 -5.79 3.38 11.69
CA PRO A 86 -5.76 4.75 12.19
C PRO A 86 -4.62 4.97 13.21
N PRO A 87 -4.29 6.24 13.56
CA PRO A 87 -3.16 6.55 14.46
C PRO A 87 -3.29 6.01 15.90
N ASP A 88 -4.50 5.78 16.35
CA ASP A 88 -4.82 5.24 17.68
C ASP A 88 -4.74 3.70 17.76
N PHE A 89 -4.52 3.04 16.63
CA PHE A 89 -4.29 1.61 16.61
C PHE A 89 -2.85 1.30 17.02
N LEU A 90 -2.67 0.96 18.31
CA LEU A 90 -1.36 0.74 18.93
C LEU A 90 -1.03 -0.77 19.05
N PRO A 91 0.27 -1.17 19.12
CA PRO A 91 0.70 -2.57 19.19
C PRO A 91 0.43 -3.19 20.56
N THR A 92 -0.81 -3.57 20.80
CA THR A 92 -1.28 -4.30 21.99
C THR A 92 -1.53 -5.78 21.62
N PRO A 93 -1.62 -6.70 22.62
CA PRO A 93 -1.99 -8.09 22.35
C PRO A 93 -3.32 -8.24 21.59
N LYS A 94 -4.31 -7.41 21.92
CA LYS A 94 -5.61 -7.36 21.19
C LYS A 94 -5.43 -6.92 19.74
N ALA A 95 -4.59 -5.91 19.50
CA ALA A 95 -4.30 -5.44 18.14
C ALA A 95 -3.59 -6.52 17.31
N THR A 96 -2.55 -7.17 17.87
CA THR A 96 -1.84 -8.26 17.15
C THR A 96 -2.75 -9.46 16.88
N GLY A 97 -3.64 -9.80 17.82
CA GLY A 97 -4.68 -10.82 17.59
C GLY A 97 -5.61 -10.45 16.43
N TRP A 98 -5.99 -9.16 16.31
CA TRP A 98 -6.80 -8.67 15.21
C TRP A 98 -6.07 -8.76 13.85
N LEU A 99 -4.76 -8.45 13.81
CA LEU A 99 -3.97 -8.57 12.58
C LEU A 99 -3.93 -10.03 12.08
N ARG A 100 -3.73 -10.97 13.00
CA ARG A 100 -3.77 -12.41 12.68
C ARG A 100 -5.15 -12.83 12.17
N HIS A 101 -6.22 -12.39 12.85
CA HIS A 101 -7.59 -12.64 12.39
C HIS A 101 -7.82 -12.13 10.96
N LEU A 102 -7.36 -10.90 10.62
CA LEU A 102 -7.47 -10.38 9.26
C LEU A 102 -6.70 -11.22 8.25
N ARG A 103 -5.46 -11.63 8.57
CA ARG A 103 -4.68 -12.53 7.71
C ARG A 103 -5.47 -13.81 7.39
N ASP A 104 -6.00 -14.45 8.42
CA ASP A 104 -6.73 -15.72 8.27
C ASP A 104 -8.03 -15.52 7.47
N ARG A 105 -8.73 -14.41 7.69
CA ARG A 105 -9.99 -14.10 6.98
C ARG A 105 -9.78 -13.70 5.52
N PHE A 106 -8.65 -13.08 5.18
CA PHE A 106 -8.33 -12.65 3.82
C PHE A 106 -7.51 -13.69 3.03
N ALA A 107 -7.08 -14.78 3.66
CA ALA A 107 -6.43 -15.87 2.93
C ALA A 107 -7.31 -16.36 1.75
N PRO A 108 -6.72 -16.69 0.58
CA PRO A 108 -5.28 -16.86 0.33
C PRO A 108 -4.57 -15.56 -0.14
N TYR A 109 -5.21 -14.40 -0.10
CA TYR A 109 -4.63 -13.18 -0.67
C TYR A 109 -3.55 -12.57 0.23
N PRO A 110 -2.42 -12.11 -0.33
CA PRO A 110 -1.40 -11.39 0.43
C PRO A 110 -1.98 -10.16 1.13
N LEU A 111 -1.67 -9.98 2.42
CA LEU A 111 -2.15 -8.88 3.24
C LEU A 111 -0.98 -7.99 3.65
N TYR A 112 -1.08 -6.70 3.32
CA TYR A 112 -0.11 -5.67 3.70
C TYR A 112 -0.73 -4.71 4.70
N LEU A 113 0.02 -4.38 5.77
CA LEU A 113 -0.46 -3.53 6.86
C LEU A 113 0.23 -2.18 6.85
N GLU A 114 -0.55 -1.11 6.71
CA GLU A 114 -0.06 0.25 6.89
C GLU A 114 -0.46 0.78 8.26
N PHE A 115 0.53 1.19 9.03
CA PHE A 115 0.33 1.81 10.32
C PHE A 115 0.52 3.32 10.27
N ARG A 116 -0.10 4.03 11.23
CA ARG A 116 -0.03 5.49 11.36
C ARG A 116 0.56 5.93 12.69
N HIS A 117 1.23 5.00 13.39
CA HIS A 117 1.88 5.27 14.65
C HIS A 117 3.24 4.56 14.72
N ARG A 118 4.30 5.32 15.07
CA ARG A 118 5.72 4.87 15.10
C ARG A 118 6.02 3.68 16.01
N GLN A 119 5.15 3.35 16.95
CA GLN A 119 5.35 2.16 17.80
C GLN A 119 5.32 0.86 16.99
N TRP A 120 4.70 0.88 15.80
CA TRP A 120 4.69 -0.25 14.87
C TRP A 120 6.00 -0.40 14.08
N ASP A 121 6.93 0.59 14.16
CA ASP A 121 8.24 0.54 13.50
C ASP A 121 9.28 -0.28 14.29
N ALA A 122 8.92 -0.74 15.49
CA ALA A 122 9.84 -1.45 16.37
C ALA A 122 10.33 -2.77 15.74
N PRO A 123 11.64 -3.13 15.85
CA PRO A 123 12.19 -4.34 15.27
C PRO A 123 11.42 -5.62 15.64
N ARG A 124 10.95 -5.70 16.89
CA ARG A 124 10.11 -6.84 17.37
C ARG A 124 8.79 -6.97 16.59
N VAL A 125 8.21 -5.85 16.15
CA VAL A 125 6.99 -5.86 15.34
C VAL A 125 7.29 -6.38 13.94
N ILE A 126 8.36 -5.89 13.32
CA ILE A 126 8.80 -6.35 11.99
C ILE A 126 9.09 -7.87 12.02
N GLN A 127 9.76 -8.35 13.06
CA GLN A 127 10.01 -9.78 13.24
C GLN A 127 8.71 -10.58 13.41
N HIS A 128 7.76 -10.05 14.19
CA HIS A 128 6.46 -10.68 14.38
C HIS A 128 5.68 -10.77 13.06
N LEU A 129 5.59 -9.67 12.30
CA LEU A 129 4.90 -9.67 11.00
C LEU A 129 5.54 -10.65 10.02
N ARG A 130 6.87 -10.76 10.02
CA ARG A 130 7.59 -11.74 9.18
C ARG A 130 7.24 -13.18 9.57
N LYS A 131 7.19 -13.49 10.87
CA LYS A 131 6.78 -14.82 11.36
C LYS A 131 5.34 -15.17 10.98
N GLU A 132 4.47 -14.17 10.95
CA GLU A 132 3.06 -14.34 10.60
C GLU A 132 2.80 -14.24 9.09
N GLU A 133 3.84 -14.08 8.26
CA GLU A 133 3.73 -13.89 6.79
C GLU A 133 2.80 -12.74 6.40
N ILE A 134 2.79 -11.67 7.18
CA ILE A 134 2.01 -10.46 6.93
C ILE A 134 2.94 -9.36 6.40
N GLY A 135 2.59 -8.76 5.27
CA GLY A 135 3.36 -7.68 4.66
C GLY A 135 3.35 -6.39 5.50
N TYR A 136 4.53 -5.82 5.77
CA TYR A 136 4.67 -4.49 6.34
C TYR A 136 4.67 -3.44 5.21
N CYS A 137 3.77 -2.47 5.29
CA CYS A 137 3.76 -1.35 4.35
C CYS A 137 4.77 -0.29 4.81
N ILE A 138 5.85 -0.13 4.06
CA ILE A 138 6.86 0.91 4.24
C ILE A 138 6.24 2.25 3.84
N THR A 139 6.23 3.23 4.75
CA THR A 139 5.63 4.53 4.47
C THR A 139 6.66 5.66 4.48
N ASP A 140 6.59 6.57 3.49
CA ASP A 140 7.30 7.83 3.54
C ASP A 140 6.30 8.94 3.90
N LEU A 141 6.48 9.49 5.10
CA LEU A 141 5.62 10.48 5.74
C LEU A 141 6.47 11.64 6.27
N PRO A 142 5.88 12.81 6.57
CA PRO A 142 6.64 13.87 7.23
C PRO A 142 7.14 13.42 8.61
N ARG A 143 8.32 13.88 8.98
CA ARG A 143 8.94 13.55 10.28
C ARG A 143 8.25 14.27 11.44
N LEU A 144 7.01 13.89 11.71
CA LEU A 144 6.14 14.49 12.72
C LEU A 144 5.67 13.39 13.69
N PRO A 145 6.10 13.37 14.97
CA PRO A 145 5.56 12.43 15.95
C PRO A 145 4.04 12.58 16.10
N PRO A 146 3.26 11.49 16.24
CA PRO A 146 3.71 10.10 16.38
C PRO A 146 3.76 9.31 15.05
N LEU A 147 3.83 9.96 13.88
CA LEU A 147 3.84 9.27 12.60
C LEU A 147 4.99 8.26 12.49
N PRO A 148 4.79 7.17 11.71
CA PRO A 148 5.85 6.20 11.42
C PRO A 148 7.05 6.85 10.71
N THR A 149 8.18 6.19 10.81
CA THR A 149 9.38 6.51 10.04
C THR A 149 9.49 5.60 8.82
N PHE A 150 10.36 5.95 7.90
CA PHE A 150 10.65 5.06 6.77
C PHE A 150 11.52 3.90 7.26
N VAL A 151 10.93 2.73 7.47
CA VAL A 151 11.65 1.49 7.84
C VAL A 151 11.75 0.60 6.60
N PRO A 152 12.92 0.46 5.96
CA PRO A 152 13.09 -0.36 4.76
C PRO A 152 13.18 -1.85 5.16
N ALA A 153 12.04 -2.47 5.42
CA ALA A 153 11.94 -3.86 5.84
C ALA A 153 10.85 -4.60 5.05
N ALA A 154 11.25 -5.64 4.35
CA ALA A 154 10.32 -6.61 3.79
C ALA A 154 10.01 -7.70 4.82
N THR A 155 8.74 -7.99 5.03
CA THR A 155 8.27 -9.04 5.95
C THR A 155 7.69 -10.24 5.20
N THR A 156 7.52 -10.11 3.90
CA THR A 156 7.17 -11.14 2.91
C THR A 156 8.12 -11.04 1.72
N ASP A 157 8.02 -11.94 0.76
CA ASP A 157 8.81 -11.86 -0.48
C ASP A 157 8.48 -10.63 -1.34
N THR A 158 7.35 -9.98 -1.07
CA THR A 158 6.97 -8.73 -1.70
C THR A 158 7.04 -7.57 -0.71
N ALA A 159 7.75 -6.49 -1.06
CA ALA A 159 7.74 -5.24 -0.31
C ALA A 159 6.66 -4.30 -0.84
N TYR A 160 5.90 -3.69 0.05
CA TYR A 160 4.85 -2.72 -0.24
C TYR A 160 5.26 -1.34 0.27
N VAL A 161 5.34 -0.35 -0.63
CA VAL A 161 5.82 1.00 -0.31
C VAL A 161 4.78 2.05 -0.67
N ARG A 162 4.50 2.98 0.24
CA ARG A 162 3.62 4.13 0.00
C ARG A 162 4.32 5.45 0.30
N LEU A 163 4.48 6.27 -0.72
CA LEU A 163 5.08 7.59 -0.64
C LEU A 163 3.97 8.65 -0.55
N HIS A 164 3.71 9.14 0.67
CA HIS A 164 2.63 10.08 0.95
C HIS A 164 3.02 11.56 0.77
N GLY A 165 4.31 11.83 0.66
CA GLY A 165 4.85 13.18 0.72
C GLY A 165 5.25 13.60 2.13
N ARG A 166 6.12 14.59 2.22
CA ARG A 166 6.73 15.08 3.49
C ARG A 166 6.22 16.46 3.89
N ASN A 167 4.97 16.78 3.51
CA ASN A 167 4.38 18.08 3.83
C ASN A 167 4.21 18.25 5.34
N ARG A 168 4.77 19.32 5.92
CA ARG A 168 4.69 19.62 7.36
C ARG A 168 3.27 19.95 7.82
N GLU A 169 2.40 20.35 6.90
CA GLU A 169 0.97 20.61 7.19
C GLU A 169 0.12 19.33 7.28
N TRP A 170 0.75 18.18 7.38
CA TRP A 170 0.09 16.86 7.43
C TRP A 170 -1.08 16.77 8.42
N ARG A 171 -1.01 17.49 9.53
CA ARG A 171 -2.05 17.46 10.59
C ARG A 171 -3.26 18.33 10.27
N ARG A 172 -3.16 19.25 9.33
CA ARG A 172 -4.31 20.09 8.94
C ARG A 172 -5.30 19.26 8.15
N PRO A 173 -6.62 19.33 8.47
CA PRO A 173 -7.66 18.64 7.71
C PRO A 173 -7.89 19.36 6.38
N SER A 174 -6.97 19.18 5.45
CA SER A 174 -7.04 19.77 4.12
C SER A 174 -6.42 18.84 3.10
N THR A 175 -6.75 19.05 1.83
CA THR A 175 -6.12 18.38 0.69
C THR A 175 -4.63 18.70 0.59
N SER A 176 -4.16 19.76 1.25
CA SER A 176 -2.75 20.19 1.26
C SER A 176 -1.78 19.15 1.84
N ARG A 177 -2.24 18.24 2.71
CA ARG A 177 -1.37 17.17 3.23
C ARG A 177 -0.71 16.31 2.15
N TYR A 178 -1.36 16.15 1.01
CA TYR A 178 -0.88 15.39 -0.14
C TYR A 178 -0.23 16.27 -1.22
N ASP A 179 -0.12 17.57 -0.97
CA ASP A 179 0.57 18.53 -1.84
C ASP A 179 2.06 18.50 -1.53
N TYR A 180 2.76 17.59 -2.16
CA TYR A 180 4.20 17.43 -2.02
C TYR A 180 4.82 17.01 -3.36
N ALA A 181 5.89 17.70 -3.76
CA ALA A 181 6.70 17.34 -4.93
C ALA A 181 8.02 16.74 -4.42
N TYR A 182 8.24 15.47 -4.69
CA TYR A 182 9.54 14.85 -4.39
C TYR A 182 10.62 15.40 -5.30
N SER A 183 11.76 15.76 -4.72
CA SER A 183 12.99 16.06 -5.46
C SER A 183 13.70 14.79 -5.93
N ASP A 184 14.58 14.91 -6.93
CA ASP A 184 15.43 13.80 -7.38
C ASP A 184 16.29 13.23 -6.25
N PHE A 185 16.82 14.09 -5.39
CA PHE A 185 17.61 13.69 -4.23
C PHE A 185 16.80 12.79 -3.28
N GLU A 186 15.56 13.15 -2.99
CA GLU A 186 14.68 12.36 -2.12
C GLU A 186 14.30 11.03 -2.76
N LEU A 187 13.96 11.02 -4.05
CA LEU A 187 13.61 9.80 -4.78
C LEU A 187 14.81 8.85 -4.88
N THR A 188 16.00 9.38 -5.17
CA THR A 188 17.25 8.60 -5.19
C THR A 188 17.55 8.01 -3.81
N GLY A 189 17.34 8.78 -2.75
CA GLY A 189 17.47 8.31 -1.37
C GLY A 189 16.49 7.20 -1.02
N VAL A 190 15.25 7.26 -1.51
CA VAL A 190 14.26 6.17 -1.37
C VAL A 190 14.74 4.93 -2.11
N ILE A 191 15.16 5.03 -3.36
CA ILE A 191 15.68 3.90 -4.16
C ILE A 191 16.84 3.22 -3.43
N ALA A 192 17.82 3.98 -2.96
CA ALA A 192 18.97 3.45 -2.25
C ALA A 192 18.58 2.66 -0.99
N ARG A 193 17.61 3.18 -0.21
CA ARG A 193 17.11 2.49 0.99
C ARG A 193 16.31 1.24 0.67
N LEU A 194 15.54 1.22 -0.42
CA LEU A 194 14.83 0.02 -0.86
C LEU A 194 15.80 -1.06 -1.33
N ARG A 195 16.84 -0.67 -2.05
CA ARG A 195 17.91 -1.62 -2.49
C ARG A 195 18.75 -2.18 -1.33
N SER A 196 18.82 -1.48 -0.20
CA SER A 196 19.54 -1.94 1.00
C SER A 196 18.72 -2.86 1.92
N MET A 197 17.49 -3.24 1.54
CA MET A 197 16.70 -4.17 2.34
C MET A 197 17.37 -5.54 2.47
N SER A 198 17.33 -6.07 3.70
CA SER A 198 17.83 -7.40 4.01
C SER A 198 16.83 -8.14 4.91
N PRO A 199 16.31 -9.32 4.47
CA PRO A 199 16.51 -9.92 3.14
C PRO A 199 15.94 -9.05 2.01
N SER A 200 16.50 -9.19 0.81
CA SER A 200 15.98 -8.54 -0.38
C SER A 200 14.67 -9.23 -0.81
N PRO A 201 13.58 -8.48 -1.02
CA PRO A 201 12.35 -9.06 -1.55
C PRO A 201 12.50 -9.41 -3.03
N GLY A 202 11.73 -10.41 -3.50
CA GLY A 202 11.64 -10.75 -4.91
C GLY A 202 10.91 -9.68 -5.73
N GLU A 203 9.99 -8.95 -5.11
CA GLU A 203 9.16 -7.93 -5.77
C GLU A 203 8.97 -6.69 -4.89
N VAL A 204 8.90 -5.49 -5.50
CA VAL A 204 8.68 -4.23 -4.78
C VAL A 204 7.60 -3.40 -5.48
N TYR A 205 6.47 -3.19 -4.83
CA TYR A 205 5.43 -2.26 -5.28
C TYR A 205 5.62 -0.89 -4.64
N VAL A 206 5.68 0.17 -5.45
CA VAL A 206 5.84 1.55 -4.96
C VAL A 206 4.66 2.40 -5.42
N PHE A 207 3.84 2.85 -4.47
CA PHE A 207 2.67 3.69 -4.72
C PHE A 207 2.90 5.11 -4.25
N PHE A 208 2.62 6.06 -5.14
CA PHE A 208 2.70 7.49 -4.86
C PHE A 208 1.32 8.01 -4.46
N ASN A 209 1.18 8.43 -3.22
CA ASN A 209 -0.08 8.90 -2.65
C ASN A 209 -0.11 10.44 -2.44
N ASN A 210 0.86 11.18 -2.98
CA ASN A 210 0.91 12.64 -3.04
C ASN A 210 0.06 13.18 -4.20
N CYS A 211 -1.26 12.91 -4.15
CA CYS A 211 -2.17 13.01 -5.30
C CYS A 211 -2.54 14.43 -5.75
N TYR A 212 -2.18 15.47 -4.99
CA TYR A 212 -2.57 16.85 -5.31
C TYR A 212 -2.00 17.30 -6.67
N SER A 213 -2.83 17.89 -7.52
CA SER A 213 -2.45 18.42 -8.84
C SER A 213 -1.61 17.49 -9.72
N GLY A 214 -1.86 16.17 -9.66
CA GLY A 214 -1.14 15.19 -10.49
C GLY A 214 0.32 14.96 -10.09
N ARG A 215 0.74 15.42 -8.90
CA ARG A 215 2.12 15.25 -8.41
C ARG A 215 2.51 13.77 -8.27
N ALA A 216 1.56 12.89 -7.87
CA ALA A 216 1.81 11.46 -7.75
C ALA A 216 2.30 10.85 -9.07
N VAL A 217 1.64 11.15 -10.19
CA VAL A 217 2.02 10.66 -11.52
C VAL A 217 3.42 11.17 -11.91
N ARG A 218 3.68 12.48 -11.71
CA ARG A 218 5.02 13.06 -12.01
C ARG A 218 6.12 12.41 -11.17
N SER A 219 5.87 12.24 -9.87
CA SER A 219 6.85 11.62 -8.96
C SER A 219 7.08 10.15 -9.32
N ALA A 220 6.03 9.39 -9.67
CA ALA A 220 6.16 7.99 -10.07
C ALA A 220 6.96 7.84 -11.37
N LYS A 221 6.70 8.68 -12.37
CA LYS A 221 7.48 8.70 -13.61
C LYS A 221 8.94 9.04 -13.36
N ARG A 222 9.19 10.07 -12.56
CA ARG A 222 10.57 10.46 -12.22
C ARG A 222 11.30 9.37 -11.44
N PHE A 223 10.60 8.66 -10.55
CA PHE A 223 11.15 7.52 -9.84
C PHE A 223 11.56 6.39 -10.80
N GLN A 224 10.71 6.04 -11.77
CA GLN A 224 11.03 5.04 -12.80
C GLN A 224 12.28 5.43 -13.60
N GLU A 225 12.39 6.69 -14.05
CA GLU A 225 13.56 7.19 -14.79
C GLU A 225 14.85 7.08 -13.96
N LEU A 226 14.81 7.49 -12.68
CA LEU A 226 15.96 7.44 -11.79
C LEU A 226 16.38 5.98 -11.50
N LEU A 227 15.40 5.09 -11.30
CA LEU A 227 15.66 3.66 -11.08
C LEU A 227 16.33 3.03 -12.29
N LEU A 228 15.82 3.27 -13.51
CA LEU A 228 16.39 2.74 -14.75
C LEU A 228 17.82 3.24 -14.97
N ARG A 229 18.12 4.53 -14.70
CA ARG A 229 19.49 5.07 -14.78
C ARG A 229 20.45 4.36 -13.81
N GLN A 230 20.01 4.08 -12.59
CA GLN A 230 20.84 3.38 -11.61
C GLN A 230 21.07 1.90 -11.97
N LEU A 231 20.10 1.26 -12.63
CA LEU A 231 20.27 -0.12 -13.12
C LEU A 231 21.22 -0.19 -14.32
N ALA A 232 21.25 0.84 -15.16
CA ALA A 232 22.15 0.91 -16.31
C ALA A 232 23.61 1.21 -15.93
N LEU A 233 23.86 1.68 -14.70
CA LEU A 233 25.19 2.01 -14.18
C LEU A 233 25.77 0.95 -13.24
N ALA A 234 24.99 -0.09 -12.91
CA ALA A 234 25.36 -1.18 -12.01
C ALA A 234 25.75 -2.45 -12.78
#